data_01807d7f7eb5fc3a232bf278f9be9f36
#
_entry.id   01807d7f7eb5fc3a232bf278f9be9f36
#
_cell.length_a   1.000
_cell.length_b   1.000
_cell.length_c   1.000
_cell.angle_alpha   90.00
_cell.angle_beta   90.00
_cell.angle_gamma   90.00
#
_symmetry.space_group_name_H-M   'P 1'
#
loop_
_entity.id
_entity.type
_entity.pdbx_description
1 polymer ?
#
loop_
_entity_poly.entity_id
_entity_poly.type
_entity_poly.pdbx_seq_one_letter_code
_entity_poly.pdbx_strand_id
1 'polypeptide(L)'
;MKSSEVLNAAQPIANSFLANPLPAAEQLLSTSDPTLGQVIAFQRTRWPCHPTEDPIWGLVRIVLAQQISTQLACRLAERVKAAYPLLASASPNTPPEVTALHAMGIPERRAQCCITIVEKSAEIRAKVRQGDSWQVALAGIKGIGPWTLSVFRIMVLREPDVLPLGDVGLERAIANVYGSVDSIEQLGEKWRPFRSVACWYLWRTLGNEQLG
;
A
#
# COMPACT_ATOMS: atom_id res chain seq x y z
N MET A 1 -13.52 11.15 -30.59
CA MET A 1 -13.56 12.46 -29.94
C MET A 1 -13.78 12.44 -28.39
N LYS A 2 -13.69 11.29 -27.70
CA LYS A 2 -13.93 11.23 -26.23
C LYS A 2 -12.67 11.09 -25.36
N SER A 3 -11.52 10.73 -25.95
CA SER A 3 -10.30 10.50 -25.16
C SER A 3 -9.51 11.78 -24.83
N SER A 4 -9.62 12.82 -25.66
CA SER A 4 -8.90 14.09 -25.44
C SER A 4 -9.57 15.01 -24.40
N GLU A 5 -10.88 14.92 -24.23
CA GLU A 5 -11.61 15.69 -23.23
C GLU A 5 -11.37 15.20 -21.82
N VAL A 6 -11.23 13.87 -21.62
CA VAL A 6 -10.91 13.27 -20.31
C VAL A 6 -9.47 13.62 -19.87
N LEU A 7 -8.52 13.65 -20.81
CA LEU A 7 -7.14 14.07 -20.53
C LEU A 7 -7.03 15.55 -20.18
N ASN A 8 -7.85 16.42 -20.80
CA ASN A 8 -7.83 17.85 -20.51
C ASN A 8 -8.52 18.22 -19.19
N ALA A 9 -9.48 17.42 -18.74
CA ALA A 9 -10.11 17.58 -17.41
C ALA A 9 -9.22 17.09 -16.25
N ALA A 10 -8.29 16.16 -16.52
CA ALA A 10 -7.39 15.61 -15.51
C ALA A 10 -6.20 16.53 -15.16
N GLN A 11 -5.80 17.45 -16.05
CA GLN A 11 -4.67 18.36 -15.83
C GLN A 11 -4.87 19.40 -14.72
N PRO A 12 -6.03 20.07 -14.59
CA PRO A 12 -6.32 20.94 -13.45
C PRO A 12 -6.42 20.19 -12.13
N ILE A 13 -6.94 18.95 -12.17
CA ILE A 13 -7.04 18.06 -11.02
C ILE A 13 -5.65 17.58 -10.57
N ALA A 14 -4.74 17.28 -11.48
CA ALA A 14 -3.36 16.90 -11.16
C ALA A 14 -2.60 18.05 -10.48
N ASN A 15 -2.80 19.31 -10.90
CA ASN A 15 -2.20 20.47 -10.26
C ASN A 15 -2.80 20.79 -8.88
N SER A 16 -4.11 20.57 -8.68
CA SER A 16 -4.77 20.66 -7.38
C SER A 16 -4.33 19.53 -6.44
N PHE A 17 -3.98 18.36 -7.01
CA PHE A 17 -3.47 17.22 -6.29
C PHE A 17 -2.11 17.49 -5.61
N LEU A 18 -1.28 18.38 -6.17
CA LEU A 18 0.00 18.78 -5.55
C LEU A 18 -0.18 19.69 -4.33
N ALA A 19 -1.29 20.42 -4.23
CA ALA A 19 -1.55 21.36 -3.13
C ALA A 19 -2.42 20.74 -2.01
N ASN A 20 -3.48 20.01 -2.35
CA ASN A 20 -4.33 19.23 -1.43
C ASN A 20 -5.11 18.16 -2.22
N PRO A 21 -4.49 17.03 -2.50
CA PRO A 21 -4.97 16.10 -3.53
C PRO A 21 -6.25 15.35 -3.15
N LEU A 22 -6.53 15.20 -1.87
CA LEU A 22 -7.55 14.25 -1.42
C LEU A 22 -9.00 14.71 -1.70
N PRO A 23 -9.41 15.98 -1.44
CA PRO A 23 -10.77 16.41 -1.75
C PRO A 23 -11.13 16.28 -3.24
N ALA A 24 -10.19 16.57 -4.13
CA ALA A 24 -10.38 16.42 -5.57
C ALA A 24 -10.50 14.95 -5.98
N ALA A 25 -9.68 14.07 -5.40
CA ALA A 25 -9.77 12.64 -5.61
C ALA A 25 -11.11 12.06 -5.11
N GLU A 26 -11.52 12.41 -3.89
CA GLU A 26 -12.79 11.97 -3.30
C GLU A 26 -13.99 12.46 -4.13
N GLN A 27 -13.98 13.70 -4.60
CA GLN A 27 -15.02 14.25 -5.44
C GLN A 27 -15.10 13.52 -6.80
N LEU A 28 -13.97 13.30 -7.43
CA LEU A 28 -13.93 12.57 -8.71
C LEU A 28 -14.43 11.14 -8.54
N LEU A 29 -13.94 10.42 -7.54
CA LEU A 29 -14.36 9.05 -7.23
C LEU A 29 -15.86 8.97 -6.93
N SER A 30 -16.40 9.91 -6.13
CA SER A 30 -17.82 9.96 -5.81
C SER A 30 -18.71 10.26 -7.02
N THR A 31 -18.17 11.01 -8.00
CA THR A 31 -18.89 11.34 -9.25
C THR A 31 -18.85 10.16 -10.24
N SER A 32 -17.67 9.52 -10.40
CA SER A 32 -17.49 8.42 -11.35
C SER A 32 -18.08 7.10 -10.83
N ASP A 33 -18.19 6.96 -9.50
CA ASP A 33 -18.73 5.78 -8.82
C ASP A 33 -19.54 6.19 -7.59
N PRO A 34 -20.87 6.41 -7.73
CA PRO A 34 -21.73 6.81 -6.62
C PRO A 34 -21.77 5.82 -5.46
N THR A 35 -21.57 4.51 -5.72
CA THR A 35 -21.52 3.48 -4.67
C THR A 35 -20.26 3.67 -3.81
N LEU A 36 -19.11 3.89 -4.43
CA LEU A 36 -17.88 4.24 -3.72
C LEU A 36 -18.02 5.59 -2.99
N GLY A 37 -18.71 6.54 -3.61
CA GLY A 37 -19.01 7.85 -2.99
C GLY A 37 -19.74 7.74 -1.64
N GLN A 38 -20.68 6.80 -1.51
CA GLN A 38 -21.32 6.50 -0.23
C GLN A 38 -20.31 5.95 0.79
N VAL A 39 -19.44 5.04 0.38
CA VAL A 39 -18.37 4.51 1.25
C VAL A 39 -17.47 5.64 1.75
N ILE A 40 -17.01 6.52 0.86
CA ILE A 40 -16.18 7.68 1.20
C ILE A 40 -16.86 8.58 2.22
N ALA A 41 -18.15 8.88 2.02
CA ALA A 41 -18.93 9.77 2.90
C ALA A 41 -19.07 9.24 4.33
N PHE A 42 -19.07 7.92 4.52
CA PHE A 42 -19.16 7.30 5.85
C PHE A 42 -17.81 7.20 6.58
N GLN A 43 -16.67 7.39 5.90
CA GLN A 43 -15.36 7.25 6.52
C GLN A 43 -14.93 8.51 7.27
N ARG A 44 -14.55 8.36 8.54
CA ARG A 44 -14.05 9.45 9.40
C ARG A 44 -12.55 9.72 9.13
N THR A 45 -11.79 8.72 8.78
CA THR A 45 -10.36 8.83 8.49
C THR A 45 -10.17 8.92 6.99
N ARG A 46 -9.36 9.87 6.55
CA ARG A 46 -9.02 10.08 5.14
C ARG A 46 -7.71 9.41 4.77
N TRP A 47 -7.55 9.09 3.49
CA TRP A 47 -6.30 8.54 2.98
C TRP A 47 -5.14 9.50 3.22
N PRO A 48 -4.04 9.07 3.88
CA PRO A 48 -2.88 9.91 4.07
C PRO A 48 -2.12 10.05 2.75
N CYS A 49 -2.11 11.27 2.20
CA CYS A 49 -1.57 11.54 0.86
C CYS A 49 -0.04 11.52 0.78
N HIS A 50 0.65 11.56 1.91
CA HIS A 50 2.10 11.60 1.98
C HIS A 50 2.67 10.41 2.74
N PRO A 51 3.89 9.94 2.38
CA PRO A 51 4.58 8.93 3.16
C PRO A 51 4.73 9.37 4.62
N THR A 52 4.38 8.48 5.56
CA THR A 52 4.39 8.75 7.00
C THR A 52 5.54 8.04 7.73
N GLU A 53 6.25 7.17 7.04
CA GLU A 53 7.33 6.36 7.58
C GLU A 53 8.45 6.13 6.57
N ASP A 54 9.57 5.63 7.05
CA ASP A 54 10.67 5.20 6.18
C ASP A 54 10.21 4.07 5.24
N PRO A 55 10.44 4.18 3.92
CA PRO A 55 9.95 3.20 2.96
C PRO A 55 10.46 1.78 3.18
N ILE A 56 11.69 1.61 3.68
CA ILE A 56 12.25 0.28 3.95
C ILE A 56 11.54 -0.35 5.15
N TRP A 57 11.31 0.42 6.22
CA TRP A 57 10.54 -0.06 7.36
C TRP A 57 9.08 -0.34 6.98
N GLY A 58 8.47 0.54 6.18
CA GLY A 58 7.13 0.31 5.66
C GLY A 58 7.01 -0.99 4.86
N LEU A 59 8.01 -1.30 4.03
CA LEU A 59 8.06 -2.57 3.29
C LEU A 59 8.21 -3.77 4.24
N VAL A 60 9.06 -3.67 5.25
CA VAL A 60 9.22 -4.72 6.29
C VAL A 60 7.87 -4.96 6.98
N ARG A 61 7.15 -3.92 7.39
CA ARG A 61 5.81 -4.03 8.00
C ARG A 61 4.82 -4.78 7.11
N ILE A 62 4.82 -4.50 5.81
CA ILE A 62 3.94 -5.21 4.85
C ILE A 62 4.30 -6.69 4.76
N VAL A 63 5.59 -7.03 4.73
CA VAL A 63 6.03 -8.44 4.74
C VAL A 63 5.61 -9.13 6.05
N LEU A 64 5.74 -8.46 7.20
CA LEU A 64 5.26 -8.98 8.47
C LEU A 64 3.74 -9.21 8.48
N ALA A 65 2.98 -8.39 7.74
CA ALA A 65 1.52 -8.46 7.67
C ALA A 65 0.98 -9.55 6.72
N GLN A 66 1.83 -10.17 5.89
CA GLN A 66 1.36 -11.20 4.96
C GLN A 66 0.62 -12.34 5.66
N GLN A 67 -0.57 -12.70 5.16
CA GLN A 67 -1.37 -13.85 5.62
C GLN A 67 -1.78 -13.83 7.11
N ILE A 68 -1.83 -12.67 7.73
CA ILE A 68 -2.36 -12.50 9.09
C ILE A 68 -3.33 -11.32 9.15
N SER A 69 -4.14 -11.23 10.22
CA SER A 69 -5.03 -10.09 10.40
C SER A 69 -4.25 -8.79 10.63
N THR A 70 -4.82 -7.67 10.22
CA THR A 70 -4.25 -6.33 10.42
C THR A 70 -3.89 -6.06 11.88
N GLN A 71 -4.77 -6.43 12.81
CA GLN A 71 -4.54 -6.23 14.24
C GLN A 71 -3.30 -7.01 14.73
N LEU A 72 -3.15 -8.26 14.28
CA LEU A 72 -1.99 -9.07 14.62
C LEU A 72 -0.71 -8.50 13.97
N ALA A 73 -0.81 -8.05 12.73
CA ALA A 73 0.30 -7.43 12.01
C ALA A 73 0.82 -6.18 12.72
N CYS A 74 -0.07 -5.29 13.18
CA CYS A 74 0.31 -4.10 13.94
C CYS A 74 1.02 -4.46 15.24
N ARG A 75 0.46 -5.39 16.02
CA ARG A 75 1.10 -5.85 17.27
C ARG A 75 2.47 -6.47 17.02
N LEU A 76 2.60 -7.26 15.96
CA LEU A 76 3.86 -7.90 15.59
C LEU A 76 4.90 -6.85 15.19
N ALA A 77 4.53 -5.87 14.37
CA ALA A 77 5.40 -4.79 13.95
C ALA A 77 5.91 -3.96 15.14
N GLU A 78 5.04 -3.60 16.08
CA GLU A 78 5.44 -2.89 17.30
C GLU A 78 6.39 -3.73 18.18
N ARG A 79 6.15 -5.02 18.32
CA ARG A 79 7.05 -5.93 19.06
C ARG A 79 8.42 -6.02 18.37
N VAL A 80 8.45 -6.15 17.05
CA VAL A 80 9.70 -6.17 16.28
C VAL A 80 10.44 -4.85 16.41
N LYS A 81 9.74 -3.71 16.31
CA LYS A 81 10.32 -2.37 16.47
C LYS A 81 10.93 -2.18 17.85
N ALA A 82 10.25 -2.63 18.90
CA ALA A 82 10.74 -2.53 20.28
C ALA A 82 11.96 -3.42 20.54
N ALA A 83 11.95 -4.66 20.03
CA ALA A 83 13.04 -5.61 20.21
C ALA A 83 14.26 -5.31 19.32
N TYR A 84 14.03 -4.78 18.11
CA TYR A 84 15.06 -4.54 17.10
C TYR A 84 14.91 -3.13 16.47
N PRO A 85 15.24 -2.05 17.23
CA PRO A 85 15.13 -0.68 16.74
C PRO A 85 15.95 -0.41 15.45
N LEU A 86 17.09 -1.10 15.30
CA LEU A 86 17.94 -0.97 14.11
C LEU A 86 17.28 -1.57 12.85
N LEU A 87 16.47 -2.62 13.00
CA LEU A 87 15.65 -3.14 11.90
C LEU A 87 14.60 -2.09 11.49
N ALA A 88 13.96 -1.46 12.45
CA ALA A 88 12.95 -0.43 12.21
C ALA A 88 13.54 0.86 11.62
N SER A 89 14.78 1.22 11.96
CA SER A 89 15.50 2.34 11.35
C SER A 89 16.14 2.00 10.01
N ALA A 90 15.92 0.76 9.51
CA ALA A 90 16.51 0.26 8.28
C ALA A 90 18.04 0.42 8.20
N SER A 91 18.70 0.24 9.35
CA SER A 91 20.16 0.28 9.44
C SER A 91 20.75 -1.09 9.10
N PRO A 92 21.65 -1.16 8.11
CA PRO A 92 22.22 -2.44 7.67
C PRO A 92 23.23 -3.05 8.65
N ASN A 93 23.65 -2.28 9.68
CA ASN A 93 24.86 -2.64 10.43
C ASN A 93 24.71 -3.83 11.38
N THR A 94 23.48 -4.22 11.76
CA THR A 94 23.30 -5.44 12.57
C THR A 94 21.83 -5.87 12.53
N PRO A 95 21.34 -6.49 11.44
CA PRO A 95 20.02 -7.09 11.44
C PRO A 95 19.97 -8.23 12.47
N PRO A 96 18.82 -8.51 13.08
CA PRO A 96 18.66 -9.70 13.91
C PRO A 96 18.85 -10.97 13.08
N GLU A 97 19.24 -12.06 13.73
CA GLU A 97 19.23 -13.36 13.06
C GLU A 97 17.81 -13.83 12.74
N VAL A 98 17.67 -14.65 11.70
CA VAL A 98 16.38 -15.26 11.29
C VAL A 98 15.74 -15.99 12.47
N THR A 99 16.54 -16.73 13.24
CA THR A 99 16.12 -17.47 14.44
C THR A 99 15.50 -16.58 15.50
N ALA A 100 16.00 -15.37 15.68
CA ALA A 100 15.48 -14.41 16.65
C ALA A 100 14.08 -13.88 16.23
N LEU A 101 13.88 -13.56 14.96
CA LEU A 101 12.56 -13.19 14.45
C LEU A 101 11.60 -14.39 14.44
N HIS A 102 12.11 -15.59 14.14
CA HIS A 102 11.30 -16.81 14.21
C HIS A 102 10.79 -17.10 15.62
N ALA A 103 11.60 -16.88 16.63
CA ALA A 103 11.20 -17.01 18.04
C ALA A 103 10.08 -16.03 18.45
N MET A 104 9.87 -14.94 17.69
CA MET A 104 8.76 -14.02 17.86
C MET A 104 7.46 -14.48 17.17
N GLY A 105 7.46 -15.67 16.55
CA GLY A 105 6.33 -16.24 15.82
C GLY A 105 6.27 -15.81 14.35
N ILE A 106 7.36 -15.25 13.80
CA ILE A 106 7.44 -14.89 12.38
C ILE A 106 7.91 -16.11 11.60
N PRO A 107 7.16 -16.59 10.58
CA PRO A 107 7.62 -17.69 9.74
C PRO A 107 8.99 -17.40 9.12
N GLU A 108 9.85 -18.41 9.08
CA GLU A 108 11.25 -18.28 8.67
C GLU A 108 11.43 -17.57 7.32
N ARG A 109 10.58 -17.91 6.33
CA ARG A 109 10.62 -17.24 5.01
C ARG A 109 10.34 -15.74 5.08
N ARG A 110 9.44 -15.32 5.97
CA ARG A 110 9.15 -13.89 6.21
C ARG A 110 10.28 -13.21 6.96
N ALA A 111 10.82 -13.86 7.99
CA ALA A 111 11.97 -13.37 8.73
C ALA A 111 13.16 -13.13 7.79
N GLN A 112 13.49 -14.11 6.95
CA GLN A 112 14.55 -13.98 5.94
C GLN A 112 14.28 -12.82 4.96
N CYS A 113 13.04 -12.67 4.50
CA CYS A 113 12.68 -11.55 3.61
C CYS A 113 12.92 -10.21 4.30
N CYS A 114 12.45 -10.03 5.54
CA CYS A 114 12.65 -8.79 6.31
C CYS A 114 14.13 -8.46 6.48
N ILE A 115 14.95 -9.44 6.83
CA ILE A 115 16.41 -9.27 6.99
C ILE A 115 17.04 -8.87 5.66
N THR A 116 16.73 -9.58 4.58
CA THR A 116 17.25 -9.27 3.24
C THR A 116 16.90 -7.85 2.79
N ILE A 117 15.70 -7.37 3.08
CA ILE A 117 15.29 -6.00 2.77
C ILE A 117 16.20 -5.00 3.51
N VAL A 118 16.46 -5.23 4.79
CA VAL A 118 17.28 -4.30 5.60
C VAL A 118 18.75 -4.37 5.19
N GLU A 119 19.32 -5.57 4.97
CA GLU A 119 20.69 -5.75 4.49
C GLU A 119 20.92 -5.04 3.16
N LYS A 120 19.93 -5.10 2.25
CA LYS A 120 19.99 -4.45 0.94
C LYS A 120 19.49 -3.00 0.94
N SER A 121 19.14 -2.45 2.09
CA SER A 121 18.49 -1.12 2.16
C SER A 121 19.33 -0.01 1.52
N ALA A 122 20.64 -0.02 1.72
CA ALA A 122 21.56 0.95 1.11
C ALA A 122 21.59 0.83 -0.42
N GLU A 123 21.64 -0.40 -0.96
CA GLU A 123 21.59 -0.69 -2.40
C GLU A 123 20.26 -0.25 -3.00
N ILE A 124 19.15 -0.63 -2.35
CA ILE A 124 17.79 -0.28 -2.78
C ILE A 124 17.65 1.25 -2.86
N ARG A 125 18.05 1.97 -1.80
CA ARG A 125 18.01 3.43 -1.77
C ARG A 125 18.90 4.06 -2.83
N ALA A 126 20.07 3.48 -3.11
CA ALA A 126 20.96 3.97 -4.15
C ALA A 126 20.31 3.86 -5.53
N LYS A 127 19.74 2.70 -5.87
CA LYS A 127 19.00 2.50 -7.13
C LYS A 127 17.86 3.49 -7.30
N VAL A 128 17.03 3.67 -6.28
CA VAL A 128 15.92 4.64 -6.33
C VAL A 128 16.42 6.08 -6.50
N ARG A 129 17.51 6.47 -5.83
CA ARG A 129 18.12 7.81 -6.01
C ARG A 129 18.71 8.00 -7.42
N GLN A 130 19.12 6.92 -8.09
CA GLN A 130 19.61 6.94 -9.47
C GLN A 130 18.48 7.00 -10.51
N GLY A 131 17.21 6.93 -10.06
CA GLY A 131 16.03 7.01 -10.92
C GLY A 131 15.35 5.69 -11.20
N ASP A 132 15.82 4.58 -10.65
CA ASP A 132 15.13 3.30 -10.76
C ASP A 132 13.78 3.35 -10.03
N SER A 133 12.77 2.68 -10.59
CA SER A 133 11.53 2.45 -9.86
C SER A 133 11.76 1.51 -8.67
N TRP A 134 10.90 1.61 -7.66
CA TRP A 134 10.92 0.66 -6.54
C TRP A 134 10.74 -0.79 -7.00
N GLN A 135 9.98 -1.03 -8.06
CA GLN A 135 9.85 -2.36 -8.66
C GLN A 135 11.19 -2.92 -9.15
N VAL A 136 11.99 -2.11 -9.81
CA VAL A 136 13.32 -2.49 -10.29
C VAL A 136 14.28 -2.66 -9.12
N ALA A 137 14.27 -1.71 -8.16
CA ALA A 137 15.14 -1.76 -6.99
C ALA A 137 14.90 -2.98 -6.08
N LEU A 138 13.66 -3.48 -6.02
CA LEU A 138 13.23 -4.63 -5.21
C LEU A 138 13.23 -5.95 -5.99
N ALA A 139 13.56 -5.92 -7.28
CA ALA A 139 13.55 -7.13 -8.11
C ALA A 139 14.48 -8.21 -7.54
N GLY A 140 14.00 -9.46 -7.54
CA GLY A 140 14.76 -10.62 -7.09
C GLY A 140 14.80 -10.82 -5.57
N ILE A 141 14.20 -9.95 -4.75
CA ILE A 141 14.05 -10.20 -3.32
C ILE A 141 12.94 -11.24 -3.10
N LYS A 142 13.32 -12.43 -2.64
CA LYS A 142 12.37 -13.51 -2.36
C LYS A 142 11.37 -13.07 -1.28
N GLY A 143 10.09 -13.25 -1.55
CA GLY A 143 9.00 -12.84 -0.64
C GLY A 143 8.35 -11.52 -1.00
N ILE A 144 8.91 -10.75 -1.94
CA ILE A 144 8.28 -9.57 -2.54
C ILE A 144 7.69 -9.95 -3.89
N GLY A 145 6.40 -10.26 -3.90
CA GLY A 145 5.63 -10.53 -5.12
C GLY A 145 4.86 -9.30 -5.60
N PRO A 146 4.11 -9.43 -6.72
CA PRO A 146 3.29 -8.35 -7.26
C PRO A 146 2.31 -7.74 -6.26
N TRP A 147 1.66 -8.58 -5.44
CA TRP A 147 0.76 -8.13 -4.38
C TRP A 147 1.49 -7.27 -3.33
N THR A 148 2.61 -7.75 -2.79
CA THR A 148 3.41 -7.02 -1.80
C THR A 148 3.85 -5.66 -2.34
N LEU A 149 4.30 -5.64 -3.60
CA LEU A 149 4.72 -4.41 -4.28
C LEU A 149 3.54 -3.44 -4.45
N SER A 150 2.37 -3.91 -4.87
CA SER A 150 1.18 -3.07 -5.03
C SER A 150 0.74 -2.46 -3.70
N VAL A 151 0.66 -3.26 -2.63
CA VAL A 151 0.32 -2.77 -1.29
C VAL A 151 1.37 -1.77 -0.77
N PHE A 152 2.66 -2.03 -1.02
CA PHE A 152 3.75 -1.11 -0.68
C PHE A 152 3.60 0.24 -1.39
N ARG A 153 3.30 0.25 -2.69
CA ARG A 153 3.08 1.47 -3.47
C ARG A 153 1.89 2.27 -2.95
N ILE A 154 0.79 1.59 -2.57
CA ILE A 154 -0.41 2.23 -2.02
C ILE A 154 -0.16 2.73 -0.60
N MET A 155 0.27 1.85 0.29
CA MET A 155 0.25 2.09 1.74
C MET A 155 1.46 2.87 2.25
N VAL A 156 2.60 2.76 1.57
CA VAL A 156 3.86 3.38 1.99
C VAL A 156 4.27 4.51 1.06
N LEU A 157 4.34 4.27 -0.25
CA LEU A 157 4.76 5.29 -1.21
C LEU A 157 3.64 6.30 -1.53
N ARG A 158 2.40 5.96 -1.18
CA ARG A 158 1.22 6.81 -1.44
C ARG A 158 1.02 7.13 -2.91
N GLU A 159 1.36 6.18 -3.78
CA GLU A 159 1.09 6.33 -5.20
C GLU A 159 -0.43 6.32 -5.43
N PRO A 160 -0.99 7.31 -6.17
CA PRO A 160 -2.44 7.51 -6.22
C PRO A 160 -3.17 6.47 -7.09
N ASP A 161 -2.49 5.87 -8.07
CA ASP A 161 -3.15 5.06 -9.11
C ASP A 161 -2.59 3.64 -9.23
N VAL A 162 -2.74 2.85 -8.20
CA VAL A 162 -2.38 1.42 -8.16
C VAL A 162 -3.62 0.59 -7.87
N LEU A 163 -3.80 -0.51 -8.59
CA LEU A 163 -4.84 -1.52 -8.34
C LEU A 163 -4.17 -2.84 -7.95
N PRO A 164 -4.34 -3.31 -6.71
CA PRO A 164 -3.71 -4.54 -6.22
C PRO A 164 -4.55 -5.76 -6.62
N LEU A 165 -4.41 -6.20 -7.87
CA LEU A 165 -5.10 -7.39 -8.36
C LEU A 165 -4.69 -8.62 -7.56
N GLY A 166 -5.67 -9.51 -7.27
CA GLY A 166 -5.48 -10.70 -6.45
C GLY A 166 -5.34 -10.40 -4.94
N ASP A 167 -5.70 -9.18 -4.51
CA ASP A 167 -5.83 -8.87 -3.09
C ASP A 167 -7.17 -9.38 -2.55
N VAL A 168 -7.13 -10.45 -1.77
CA VAL A 168 -8.33 -11.10 -1.20
C VAL A 168 -9.13 -10.14 -0.32
N GLY A 169 -8.46 -9.20 0.36
CA GLY A 169 -9.12 -8.17 1.16
C GLY A 169 -9.92 -7.21 0.27
N LEU A 170 -9.33 -6.77 -0.82
CA LEU A 170 -10.00 -5.90 -1.79
C LEU A 170 -11.17 -6.63 -2.46
N GLU A 171 -10.98 -7.87 -2.91
CA GLU A 171 -12.03 -8.70 -3.50
C GLU A 171 -13.23 -8.85 -2.54
N ARG A 172 -12.94 -9.13 -1.28
CA ARG A 172 -13.98 -9.24 -0.23
C ARG A 172 -14.67 -7.90 0.04
N ALA A 173 -13.94 -6.80 0.09
CA ALA A 173 -14.51 -5.47 0.26
C ALA A 173 -15.42 -5.09 -0.90
N ILE A 174 -14.99 -5.37 -2.14
CA ILE A 174 -15.78 -5.15 -3.35
C ILE A 174 -17.07 -6.00 -3.31
N ALA A 175 -16.97 -7.29 -2.97
CA ALA A 175 -18.13 -8.15 -2.87
C ALA A 175 -19.15 -7.66 -1.81
N ASN A 176 -18.67 -7.12 -0.69
CA ASN A 176 -19.53 -6.56 0.35
C ASN A 176 -20.24 -5.26 -0.08
N VAL A 177 -19.56 -4.42 -0.87
CA VAL A 177 -20.05 -3.09 -1.25
C VAL A 177 -20.88 -3.12 -2.54
N TYR A 178 -20.43 -3.90 -3.53
CA TYR A 178 -21.02 -3.94 -4.88
C TYR A 178 -21.82 -5.22 -5.16
N GLY A 179 -21.67 -6.24 -4.32
CA GLY A 179 -22.15 -7.58 -4.64
C GLY A 179 -21.26 -8.25 -5.70
N SER A 180 -21.89 -8.86 -6.70
CA SER A 180 -21.16 -9.47 -7.83
C SER A 180 -20.72 -8.38 -8.81
N VAL A 181 -19.45 -8.44 -9.22
CA VAL A 181 -18.89 -7.60 -10.31
C VAL A 181 -18.27 -8.50 -11.37
N ASP A 182 -18.38 -8.12 -12.63
CA ASP A 182 -17.88 -8.91 -13.75
C ASP A 182 -16.34 -8.94 -13.78
N SER A 183 -15.70 -7.82 -13.43
CA SER A 183 -14.25 -7.69 -13.37
C SER A 183 -13.84 -6.55 -12.44
N ILE A 184 -12.88 -6.82 -11.58
CA ILE A 184 -12.27 -5.81 -10.69
C ILE A 184 -11.46 -4.82 -11.51
N GLU A 185 -10.83 -5.25 -12.59
CA GLU A 185 -10.09 -4.38 -13.52
C GLU A 185 -11.02 -3.36 -14.17
N GLN A 186 -12.19 -3.79 -14.67
CA GLN A 186 -13.17 -2.91 -15.28
C GLN A 186 -13.77 -1.93 -14.26
N LEU A 187 -14.06 -2.41 -13.06
CA LEU A 187 -14.49 -1.54 -11.97
C LEU A 187 -13.41 -0.51 -11.63
N GLY A 188 -12.15 -0.93 -11.55
CA GLY A 188 -11.00 -0.08 -11.27
C GLY A 188 -10.73 1.00 -12.32
N GLU A 189 -11.17 0.81 -13.57
CA GLU A 189 -11.03 1.86 -14.59
C GLU A 189 -11.89 3.11 -14.28
N LYS A 190 -13.00 2.95 -13.57
CA LYS A 190 -13.84 4.08 -13.10
C LYS A 190 -13.14 4.93 -12.05
N TRP A 191 -12.15 4.36 -11.34
CA TRP A 191 -11.44 5.01 -10.24
C TRP A 191 -10.16 5.72 -10.67
N ARG A 192 -9.78 5.64 -11.96
CA ARG A 192 -8.60 6.36 -12.46
C ARG A 192 -8.78 7.88 -12.37
N PRO A 193 -7.71 8.59 -12.02
CA PRO A 193 -6.36 8.14 -11.70
C PRO A 193 -6.13 7.94 -10.17
N PHE A 194 -7.15 7.54 -9.41
CA PHE A 194 -7.12 7.45 -7.95
C PHE A 194 -7.48 6.06 -7.41
N ARG A 195 -7.07 5.00 -8.13
CA ARG A 195 -7.37 3.60 -7.78
C ARG A 195 -6.89 3.23 -6.37
N SER A 196 -5.73 3.74 -5.94
CA SER A 196 -5.21 3.51 -4.59
C SER A 196 -6.12 4.10 -3.51
N VAL A 197 -6.66 5.29 -3.76
CA VAL A 197 -7.60 5.96 -2.84
C VAL A 197 -8.89 5.15 -2.72
N ALA A 198 -9.42 4.67 -3.85
CA ALA A 198 -10.59 3.79 -3.88
C ALA A 198 -10.35 2.50 -3.09
N CYS A 199 -9.23 1.80 -3.35
CA CYS A 199 -8.86 0.57 -2.65
C CYS A 199 -8.74 0.80 -1.14
N TRP A 200 -8.13 1.91 -0.72
CA TRP A 200 -7.97 2.24 0.68
C TRP A 200 -9.32 2.43 1.39
N TYR A 201 -10.27 3.14 0.76
CA TYR A 201 -11.62 3.28 1.31
C TYR A 201 -12.37 1.96 1.39
N LEU A 202 -12.23 1.10 0.37
CA LEU A 202 -12.84 -0.22 0.35
C LEU A 202 -12.28 -1.13 1.44
N TRP A 203 -10.97 -1.20 1.63
CA TRP A 203 -10.37 -2.00 2.72
C TRP A 203 -10.90 -1.62 4.09
N ARG A 204 -11.20 -0.36 4.32
CA ARG A 204 -11.73 0.12 5.61
C ARG A 204 -13.14 -0.37 5.89
N THR A 205 -13.93 -0.73 4.88
CA THR A 205 -15.27 -1.35 5.09
C THR A 205 -15.18 -2.70 5.78
N LEU A 206 -14.02 -3.34 5.80
CA LEU A 206 -13.78 -4.61 6.50
C LEU A 206 -13.46 -4.44 8.00
N GLY A 207 -13.61 -3.26 8.58
CA GLY A 207 -13.22 -2.97 9.96
C GLY A 207 -11.71 -2.84 10.16
N ASN A 208 -10.95 -2.69 9.08
CA ASN A 208 -9.49 -2.54 9.11
C ASN A 208 -9.09 -1.08 9.37
N GLU A 209 -9.60 -0.45 10.41
CA GLU A 209 -9.34 0.96 10.74
C GLU A 209 -7.87 1.28 11.04
N GLN A 210 -7.02 0.26 11.18
CA GLN A 210 -5.62 0.38 11.59
C GLN A 210 -4.60 0.27 10.44
N LEU A 211 -5.04 0.28 9.17
CA LEU A 211 -4.14 0.26 8.00
C LEU A 211 -3.63 1.66 7.59
N GLY A 212 -3.87 2.68 8.40
CA GLY A 212 -3.44 4.05 8.12
C GLY A 212 -2.41 4.58 9.08
#